data_d5ea6e1c682e4754f5d625f6cca378b0
#
_entry.id   d5ea6e1c682e4754f5d625f6cca378b0
#
_cell.length_a   1.000
_cell.length_b   1.000
_cell.length_c   1.000
_cell.angle_alpha   90.00
_cell.angle_beta   90.00
_cell.angle_gamma   90.00
#
_symmetry.space_group_name_H-M   'P 1'
#
loop_
_entity.id
_entity.type
_entity.pdbx_description
1 polymer ?
#
loop_
_entity_poly.entity_id
_entity_poly.type
_entity_poly.pdbx_seq_one_letter_code
_entity_poly.pdbx_strand_id
1 'polypeptide(L)'
;MNRWVKVLLVTGVSLIFYILFYNIMVSIAVNNVVDVESNTIALVFSICISTCIVTIVSKRRERIIKVNSEKVKQIEELNKNFKKISSKKHNVLEREYSRKSLDRVNGDDVIKYHIENDIKGLRTDIENSIYNISLLDEYEKNVAKILEQESINNTKYSDKKYKRIENIVLDKVIYTKKDFLIRVSLEVYYRSNGGRINESRNGFRNYDELLELYKEWENGNKYEVTKRQERKIMNDDIRYNVLKRDNFTCQKCGITSKDGAKLEVDHIIPLSKGGKTVMSNLQTLCDRCNSGKSDKTKEDFETNDVCPRCGGTLVKRSGKYGAFMGCSNYPKCRYIKK
;
A
#
# COMPACT_ATOMS: atom_id res chain seq x y z
N MET A 1 -12.93 21.92 16.01
CA MET A 1 -12.82 22.32 17.44
C MET A 1 -11.37 22.54 17.75
N ASN A 2 -10.96 23.76 18.10
CA ASN A 2 -9.59 24.10 18.44
C ASN A 2 -9.04 23.09 19.47
N ARG A 3 -7.76 22.75 19.38
CA ARG A 3 -7.08 21.84 20.33
C ARG A 3 -7.40 22.22 21.78
N TRP A 4 -7.40 23.52 22.05
CA TRP A 4 -7.76 24.11 23.36
C TRP A 4 -9.23 23.88 23.78
N VAL A 5 -10.18 23.93 22.85
CA VAL A 5 -11.60 23.65 23.14
C VAL A 5 -11.84 22.17 23.43
N LYS A 6 -11.07 21.26 22.82
CA LYS A 6 -11.10 19.82 23.20
C LYS A 6 -10.53 19.62 24.60
N VAL A 7 -9.44 20.28 24.90
CA VAL A 7 -8.83 20.24 26.24
C VAL A 7 -9.80 20.78 27.28
N LEU A 8 -10.41 21.95 27.05
CA LEU A 8 -11.40 22.55 27.94
C LEU A 8 -12.67 21.69 28.12
N LEU A 9 -13.14 21.01 27.05
CA LEU A 9 -14.27 20.08 27.14
C LEU A 9 -13.91 18.83 27.94
N VAL A 10 -12.73 18.25 27.70
CA VAL A 10 -12.25 17.09 28.45
C VAL A 10 -12.04 17.45 29.91
N THR A 11 -11.41 18.60 30.20
CA THR A 11 -11.20 19.05 31.58
C THR A 11 -12.52 19.42 32.29
N GLY A 12 -13.46 20.05 31.60
CA GLY A 12 -14.78 20.37 32.16
C GLY A 12 -15.60 19.11 32.49
N VAL A 13 -15.65 18.17 31.56
CA VAL A 13 -16.33 16.88 31.78
C VAL A 13 -15.60 16.07 32.84
N SER A 14 -14.28 16.09 32.90
CA SER A 14 -13.48 15.42 33.93
C SER A 14 -13.74 16.03 35.30
N LEU A 15 -13.87 17.34 35.39
CA LEU A 15 -14.16 18.02 36.65
C LEU A 15 -15.55 17.65 37.20
N ILE A 16 -16.56 17.57 36.33
CA ILE A 16 -17.90 17.12 36.71
C ILE A 16 -17.86 15.66 37.23
N PHE A 17 -17.21 14.76 36.52
CA PHE A 17 -17.07 13.39 36.99
C PHE A 17 -16.24 13.28 38.25
N TYR A 18 -15.19 14.07 38.39
CA TYR A 18 -14.39 14.14 39.63
C TYR A 18 -15.26 14.58 40.81
N ILE A 19 -16.06 15.63 40.68
CA ILE A 19 -16.95 16.13 41.74
C ILE A 19 -17.99 15.04 42.11
N LEU A 20 -18.61 14.41 41.09
CA LEU A 20 -19.60 13.34 41.34
C LEU A 20 -18.97 12.15 42.04
N PHE A 21 -17.81 11.68 41.55
CA PHE A 21 -17.12 10.53 42.10
C PHE A 21 -16.53 10.84 43.49
N TYR A 22 -15.99 12.05 43.69
CA TYR A 22 -15.53 12.52 44.98
C TYR A 22 -16.67 12.53 46.02
N ASN A 23 -17.86 13.05 45.65
CA ASN A 23 -19.02 13.01 46.51
C ASN A 23 -19.49 11.60 46.85
N ILE A 24 -19.43 10.68 45.91
CA ILE A 24 -19.71 9.25 46.11
C ILE A 24 -18.68 8.63 47.07
N MET A 25 -17.40 8.90 46.86
CA MET A 25 -16.31 8.36 47.66
C MET A 25 -16.29 8.97 49.06
N VAL A 26 -16.58 10.26 49.19
CA VAL A 26 -16.79 10.91 50.53
C VAL A 26 -17.98 10.30 51.23
N SER A 27 -19.08 10.01 50.56
CA SER A 27 -20.23 9.31 51.13
C SER A 27 -19.92 7.89 51.57
N ILE A 28 -19.00 7.19 50.89
CA ILE A 28 -18.51 5.87 51.30
C ILE A 28 -17.46 5.97 52.41
N ALA A 29 -16.58 7.00 52.33
CA ALA A 29 -15.47 7.17 53.27
C ALA A 29 -15.92 7.70 54.66
N VAL A 30 -17.10 8.31 54.74
CA VAL A 30 -17.73 8.65 56.06
C VAL A 30 -17.97 7.42 56.90
N ASN A 31 -18.00 6.21 56.27
CA ASN A 31 -18.14 4.95 56.95
C ASN A 31 -16.81 4.13 57.07
N ASN A 32 -15.71 4.57 56.43
CA ASN A 32 -14.40 3.87 56.54
C ASN A 32 -13.26 4.87 56.28
N VAL A 33 -12.21 4.82 57.09
CA VAL A 33 -10.98 5.60 56.93
C VAL A 33 -10.29 5.22 55.62
N VAL A 34 -10.37 6.07 54.59
CA VAL A 34 -9.69 5.87 53.31
C VAL A 34 -8.72 7.02 53.04
N ASP A 35 -7.48 6.69 52.82
CA ASP A 35 -6.31 7.57 52.68
C ASP A 35 -6.29 8.44 51.40
N VAL A 36 -5.34 9.40 51.35
CA VAL A 36 -5.12 10.40 50.27
C VAL A 36 -4.91 9.74 48.88
N GLU A 37 -4.52 8.49 48.78
CA GLU A 37 -4.39 7.76 47.50
C GLU A 37 -5.72 7.61 46.75
N SER A 38 -6.85 7.60 47.44
CA SER A 38 -8.18 7.50 46.78
C SER A 38 -8.51 8.68 45.89
N ASN A 39 -8.02 9.87 46.18
CA ASN A 39 -8.28 11.08 45.40
C ASN A 39 -7.55 11.04 44.03
N THR A 40 -6.35 10.51 44.00
CA THR A 40 -5.57 10.39 42.76
C THR A 40 -6.19 9.35 41.80
N ILE A 41 -6.65 8.24 42.37
CA ILE A 41 -7.36 7.18 41.63
C ILE A 41 -8.68 7.73 41.06
N ALA A 42 -9.46 8.45 41.87
CA ALA A 42 -10.71 9.08 41.43
C ALA A 42 -10.49 10.06 40.29
N LEU A 43 -9.43 10.89 40.35
CA LEU A 43 -9.07 11.82 39.30
C LEU A 43 -8.70 11.10 37.99
N VAL A 44 -7.86 10.07 38.05
CA VAL A 44 -7.46 9.27 36.90
C VAL A 44 -8.68 8.58 36.27
N PHE A 45 -9.55 7.96 37.05
CA PHE A 45 -10.79 7.35 36.54
C PHE A 45 -11.70 8.39 35.88
N SER A 46 -11.88 9.55 36.45
CA SER A 46 -12.69 10.65 35.91
C SER A 46 -12.13 11.12 34.56
N ILE A 47 -10.82 11.28 34.42
CA ILE A 47 -10.15 11.64 33.16
C ILE A 47 -10.34 10.51 32.14
N CYS A 48 -10.16 9.25 32.51
CA CYS A 48 -10.36 8.09 31.63
C CYS A 48 -11.81 8.02 31.11
N ILE A 49 -12.81 8.15 31.99
CA ILE A 49 -14.22 8.12 31.60
C ILE A 49 -14.54 9.29 30.67
N SER A 50 -14.06 10.49 30.98
CA SER A 50 -14.28 11.68 30.16
C SER A 50 -13.65 11.54 28.76
N THR A 51 -12.44 11.01 28.67
CA THR A 51 -11.77 10.75 27.39
C THR A 51 -12.49 9.68 26.59
N CYS A 52 -13.00 8.63 27.25
CA CYS A 52 -13.82 7.60 26.63
C CYS A 52 -15.12 8.19 26.04
N ILE A 53 -15.85 9.00 26.81
CA ILE A 53 -17.10 9.64 26.35
C ILE A 53 -16.84 10.55 25.15
N VAL A 54 -15.82 11.41 25.23
CA VAL A 54 -15.45 12.32 24.13
C VAL A 54 -15.07 11.52 22.88
N THR A 55 -14.36 10.41 23.04
CA THR A 55 -13.96 9.51 21.94
C THR A 55 -15.18 8.83 21.31
N ILE A 56 -16.11 8.31 22.11
CA ILE A 56 -17.35 7.68 21.64
C ILE A 56 -18.21 8.69 20.87
N VAL A 57 -18.39 9.88 21.42
CA VAL A 57 -19.17 10.95 20.77
C VAL A 57 -18.51 11.40 19.46
N SER A 58 -17.19 11.53 19.44
CA SER A 58 -16.45 11.88 18.21
C SER A 58 -16.61 10.79 17.14
N LYS A 59 -16.41 9.51 17.49
CA LYS A 59 -16.59 8.38 16.57
C LYS A 59 -18.03 8.29 16.04
N ARG A 60 -19.03 8.54 16.89
CA ARG A 60 -20.44 8.57 16.45
C ARG A 60 -20.68 9.68 15.42
N ARG A 61 -20.13 10.88 15.64
CA ARG A 61 -20.23 11.99 14.68
C ARG A 61 -19.55 11.66 13.35
N GLU A 62 -18.34 11.10 13.40
CA GLU A 62 -17.61 10.66 12.21
C GLU A 62 -18.42 9.62 11.41
N ARG A 63 -19.03 8.62 12.07
CA ARG A 63 -19.90 7.63 11.40
C ARG A 63 -21.09 8.28 10.70
N ILE A 64 -21.74 9.27 11.34
CA ILE A 64 -22.87 9.99 10.73
C ILE A 64 -22.41 10.69 9.44
N ILE A 65 -21.26 11.37 9.47
CA ILE A 65 -20.72 12.04 8.28
C ILE A 65 -20.32 11.03 7.22
N LYS A 66 -19.66 9.94 7.61
CA LYS A 66 -19.23 8.89 6.68
C LYS A 66 -20.41 8.31 5.85
N VAL A 67 -21.58 8.17 6.46
CA VAL A 67 -22.79 7.68 5.79
C VAL A 67 -23.46 8.74 4.92
N ASN A 68 -23.38 10.03 5.32
CA ASN A 68 -24.16 11.11 4.69
C ASN A 68 -23.34 11.96 3.71
N SER A 69 -22.01 11.95 3.77
CA SER A 69 -21.17 12.74 2.88
C SER A 69 -20.95 12.02 1.55
N GLU A 70 -21.35 12.68 0.47
CA GLU A 70 -21.14 12.17 -0.89
C GLU A 70 -19.66 12.16 -1.26
N LYS A 71 -18.89 13.18 -0.85
CA LYS A 71 -17.44 13.22 -1.05
C LYS A 71 -16.75 12.00 -0.41
N VAL A 72 -17.13 11.66 0.83
CA VAL A 72 -16.54 10.52 1.53
C VAL A 72 -16.87 9.21 0.81
N LYS A 73 -18.10 9.03 0.32
CA LYS A 73 -18.50 7.86 -0.45
C LYS A 73 -17.72 7.73 -1.75
N GLN A 74 -17.56 8.83 -2.50
CA GLN A 74 -16.79 8.86 -3.74
C GLN A 74 -15.31 8.51 -3.49
N ILE A 75 -14.71 9.03 -2.42
CA ILE A 75 -13.33 8.68 -2.03
C ILE A 75 -13.25 7.19 -1.63
N GLU A 76 -14.23 6.65 -0.89
CA GLU A 76 -14.23 5.23 -0.53
C GLU A 76 -14.38 4.32 -1.76
N GLU A 77 -15.14 4.74 -2.76
CA GLU A 77 -15.26 4.04 -4.04
C GLU A 77 -13.94 4.12 -4.83
N LEU A 78 -13.33 5.30 -4.89
CA LEU A 78 -12.00 5.49 -5.47
C LEU A 78 -10.96 4.58 -4.78
N ASN A 79 -11.02 4.47 -3.45
CA ASN A 79 -10.15 3.60 -2.68
C ASN A 79 -10.36 2.10 -2.97
N LYS A 80 -11.58 1.67 -3.25
CA LYS A 80 -11.86 0.28 -3.66
C LYS A 80 -11.22 -0.05 -5.02
N ASN A 81 -11.19 0.94 -5.91
CA ASN A 81 -10.61 0.81 -7.24
C ASN A 81 -9.10 1.06 -7.27
N PHE A 82 -8.52 1.55 -6.17
CA PHE A 82 -7.10 1.79 -6.05
C PHE A 82 -6.32 0.46 -5.94
N LYS A 83 -5.63 0.10 -7.01
CA LYS A 83 -4.93 -1.20 -7.18
C LYS A 83 -3.62 -1.27 -6.38
N LYS A 84 -3.68 -0.90 -5.10
CA LYS A 84 -2.50 -0.98 -4.22
C LYS A 84 -2.15 -2.43 -3.90
N ILE A 85 -0.85 -2.65 -3.68
CA ILE A 85 -0.31 -3.91 -3.24
C ILE A 85 0.01 -3.80 -1.75
N SER A 86 -0.28 -4.88 -1.01
CA SER A 86 0.08 -4.94 0.40
C SER A 86 1.61 -5.01 0.53
N SER A 87 2.18 -4.09 1.31
CA SER A 87 3.59 -4.11 1.70
C SER A 87 3.70 -4.01 3.22
N LYS A 88 4.74 -4.62 3.78
CA LYS A 88 5.01 -4.52 5.21
C LYS A 88 5.63 -3.17 5.50
N LYS A 89 4.87 -2.28 6.14
CA LYS A 89 5.32 -0.90 6.44
C LYS A 89 6.55 -0.84 7.34
N HIS A 90 6.70 -1.80 8.23
CA HIS A 90 7.81 -1.86 9.17
C HIS A 90 8.42 -3.27 9.17
N ASN A 91 9.64 -3.37 8.68
CA ASN A 91 10.45 -4.57 8.71
C ASN A 91 11.45 -4.48 9.87
N VAL A 92 11.53 -5.54 10.65
CA VAL A 92 12.50 -5.68 11.73
C VAL A 92 13.51 -6.73 11.27
N LEU A 93 14.77 -6.33 11.15
CA LEU A 93 15.88 -7.22 10.80
C LEU A 93 16.68 -7.50 12.08
N GLU A 94 16.76 -8.76 12.46
CA GLU A 94 17.53 -9.20 13.61
C GLU A 94 18.64 -10.15 13.16
N ARG A 95 19.85 -9.94 13.65
CA ARG A 95 21.01 -10.77 13.35
C ARG A 95 21.86 -10.98 14.57
N GLU A 96 22.20 -12.23 14.83
CA GLU A 96 23.19 -12.60 15.82
C GLU A 96 24.58 -12.62 15.18
N TYR A 97 25.54 -11.97 15.84
CA TYR A 97 26.91 -11.86 15.40
C TYR A 97 27.89 -12.38 16.46
N SER A 98 29.08 -12.79 16.05
CA SER A 98 30.16 -12.99 16.99
C SER A 98 30.59 -11.65 17.60
N ARG A 99 31.15 -11.65 18.82
CA ARG A 99 31.59 -10.42 19.49
C ARG A 99 32.58 -9.60 18.64
N LYS A 100 33.53 -10.26 17.95
CA LYS A 100 34.48 -9.60 17.06
C LYS A 100 33.84 -8.99 15.83
N SER A 101 32.71 -9.56 15.37
CA SER A 101 32.01 -9.09 14.19
C SER A 101 31.06 -7.95 14.53
N LEU A 102 30.50 -7.91 15.74
CA LEU A 102 29.58 -6.85 16.16
C LEU A 102 30.23 -5.46 16.11
N ASP A 103 31.52 -5.35 16.47
CA ASP A 103 32.25 -4.08 16.46
C ASP A 103 32.51 -3.53 15.04
N ARG A 104 32.44 -4.39 14.02
CA ARG A 104 32.68 -4.05 12.62
C ARG A 104 31.40 -3.92 11.81
N VAL A 105 30.26 -4.23 12.42
CA VAL A 105 28.98 -4.19 11.71
C VAL A 105 28.56 -2.76 11.45
N ASN A 106 28.35 -2.46 10.17
CA ASN A 106 27.62 -1.30 9.71
C ASN A 106 26.18 -1.69 9.40
N GLY A 107 25.19 -0.90 9.89
CA GLY A 107 23.77 -1.15 9.61
C GLY A 107 23.43 -1.16 8.13
N ASP A 108 24.11 -0.32 7.34
CA ASP A 108 23.92 -0.24 5.89
C ASP A 108 24.32 -1.53 5.19
N ASP A 109 25.46 -2.12 5.57
CA ASP A 109 25.93 -3.38 4.99
C ASP A 109 24.95 -4.53 5.22
N VAL A 110 24.35 -4.59 6.41
CA VAL A 110 23.35 -5.63 6.72
C VAL A 110 22.07 -5.43 5.93
N ILE A 111 21.59 -4.21 5.81
CA ILE A 111 20.40 -3.88 5.03
C ILE A 111 20.66 -4.13 3.55
N LYS A 112 21.80 -3.71 3.02
CA LYS A 112 22.22 -3.96 1.65
C LYS A 112 22.28 -5.47 1.36
N TYR A 113 22.86 -6.25 2.27
CA TYR A 113 22.87 -7.70 2.16
C TYR A 113 21.46 -8.29 2.06
N HIS A 114 20.49 -7.80 2.84
CA HIS A 114 19.11 -8.25 2.76
C HIS A 114 18.43 -7.86 1.45
N ILE A 115 18.72 -6.67 0.92
CA ILE A 115 18.22 -6.25 -0.40
C ILE A 115 18.79 -7.16 -1.50
N GLU A 116 20.08 -7.43 -1.48
CA GLU A 116 20.77 -8.25 -2.47
C GLU A 116 20.27 -9.71 -2.49
N ASN A 117 19.99 -10.26 -1.32
CA ASN A 117 19.61 -11.65 -1.17
C ASN A 117 18.09 -11.87 -1.05
N ASP A 118 17.28 -10.81 -1.15
CA ASP A 118 15.82 -10.83 -1.00
C ASP A 118 15.35 -11.58 0.26
N ILE A 119 16.14 -11.46 1.34
CA ILE A 119 15.84 -12.15 2.58
C ILE A 119 14.67 -11.44 3.30
N LYS A 120 13.69 -12.22 3.77
CA LYS A 120 12.49 -11.74 4.48
C LYS A 120 11.61 -10.79 3.65
N GLY A 121 11.73 -10.80 2.33
CA GLY A 121 10.90 -10.01 1.42
C GLY A 121 11.14 -8.49 1.46
N LEU A 122 12.28 -8.02 2.00
CA LEU A 122 12.56 -6.59 2.08
C LEU A 122 12.60 -5.93 0.70
N ARG A 123 13.23 -6.58 -0.28
CA ARG A 123 13.27 -6.12 -1.66
C ARG A 123 11.86 -5.99 -2.23
N THR A 124 11.03 -7.00 -2.05
CA THR A 124 9.64 -6.99 -2.50
C THR A 124 8.82 -5.88 -1.84
N ASP A 125 9.03 -5.62 -0.55
CA ASP A 125 8.36 -4.53 0.15
C ASP A 125 8.79 -3.15 -0.39
N ILE A 126 10.07 -2.96 -0.74
CA ILE A 126 10.57 -1.74 -1.38
C ILE A 126 9.90 -1.54 -2.75
N GLU A 127 9.89 -2.57 -3.59
CA GLU A 127 9.30 -2.55 -4.92
C GLU A 127 7.79 -2.28 -4.86
N ASN A 128 7.07 -2.92 -3.93
CA ASN A 128 5.65 -2.69 -3.71
C ASN A 128 5.39 -1.25 -3.24
N SER A 129 6.25 -0.70 -2.40
CA SER A 129 6.16 0.70 -1.96
C SER A 129 6.36 1.67 -3.13
N ILE A 130 7.39 1.46 -3.94
CA ILE A 130 7.65 2.25 -5.16
C ILE A 130 6.44 2.21 -6.09
N TYR A 131 5.91 1.01 -6.34
CA TYR A 131 4.73 0.83 -7.18
C TYR A 131 3.51 1.57 -6.63
N ASN A 132 3.20 1.41 -5.34
CA ASN A 132 2.06 2.09 -4.73
C ASN A 132 2.18 3.61 -4.80
N ILE A 133 3.40 4.14 -4.61
CA ILE A 133 3.67 5.58 -4.72
C ILE A 133 3.49 6.06 -6.16
N SER A 134 3.86 5.27 -7.16
CA SER A 134 3.68 5.64 -8.56
C SER A 134 2.20 5.77 -8.98
N LEU A 135 1.28 5.14 -8.26
CA LEU A 135 -0.16 5.25 -8.50
C LEU A 135 -0.78 6.51 -7.88
N LEU A 136 -0.05 7.21 -6.99
CA LEU A 136 -0.62 8.34 -6.24
C LEU A 136 -0.92 9.56 -7.11
N ASP A 137 -0.13 9.83 -8.13
CA ASP A 137 -0.31 11.03 -8.97
C ASP A 137 -1.69 11.07 -9.63
N GLU A 138 -2.16 9.93 -10.15
CA GLU A 138 -3.50 9.82 -10.72
C GLU A 138 -4.58 9.83 -9.65
N TYR A 139 -4.34 9.14 -8.55
CA TYR A 139 -5.24 9.13 -7.41
C TYR A 139 -5.45 10.53 -6.84
N GLU A 140 -4.39 11.30 -6.59
CA GLU A 140 -4.43 12.65 -6.06
C GLU A 140 -5.19 13.61 -6.99
N LYS A 141 -5.03 13.48 -8.30
CA LYS A 141 -5.82 14.25 -9.29
C LYS A 141 -7.31 13.95 -9.18
N ASN A 142 -7.70 12.69 -8.98
CA ASN A 142 -9.10 12.31 -8.83
C ASN A 142 -9.64 12.76 -7.47
N VAL A 143 -8.87 12.68 -6.41
CA VAL A 143 -9.21 13.22 -5.09
C VAL A 143 -9.43 14.74 -5.15
N ALA A 144 -8.54 15.48 -5.83
CA ALA A 144 -8.68 16.94 -5.99
C ALA A 144 -10.03 17.30 -6.62
N LYS A 145 -10.43 16.63 -7.70
CA LYS A 145 -11.73 16.84 -8.36
C LYS A 145 -12.92 16.61 -7.42
N ILE A 146 -12.83 15.60 -6.55
CA ILE A 146 -13.89 15.31 -5.56
C ILE A 146 -13.92 16.39 -4.48
N LEU A 147 -12.75 16.88 -4.04
CA LEU A 147 -12.66 17.90 -2.99
C LEU A 147 -13.17 19.27 -3.47
N GLU A 148 -13.05 19.59 -4.75
CA GLU A 148 -13.58 20.84 -5.36
C GLU A 148 -15.11 20.90 -5.37
N GLN A 149 -15.81 19.76 -5.28
CA GLN A 149 -17.27 19.74 -5.24
C GLN A 149 -17.80 20.45 -3.98
N GLU A 150 -19.01 20.99 -4.03
CA GLU A 150 -19.66 21.54 -2.86
C GLU A 150 -20.06 20.44 -1.86
N SER A 151 -19.91 20.74 -0.56
CA SER A 151 -20.32 19.83 0.50
C SER A 151 -21.81 20.01 0.81
N ILE A 152 -22.60 18.99 0.54
CA ILE A 152 -24.04 18.97 0.82
C ILE A 152 -24.28 18.41 2.23
N ASN A 153 -24.88 19.23 3.10
CA ASN A 153 -25.16 18.85 4.48
C ASN A 153 -26.57 18.24 4.62
N ASN A 154 -26.65 16.94 4.60
CA ASN A 154 -27.90 16.18 4.82
C ASN A 154 -28.09 15.78 6.30
N THR A 155 -27.44 16.44 7.24
CA THR A 155 -27.48 16.13 8.67
C THR A 155 -28.11 17.25 9.48
N LYS A 156 -28.40 16.97 10.76
CA LYS A 156 -28.87 17.99 11.72
C LYS A 156 -27.78 18.91 12.26
N TYR A 157 -26.56 18.83 11.71
CA TYR A 157 -25.46 19.72 12.13
C TYR A 157 -25.51 21.05 11.38
N SER A 158 -24.97 22.13 12.00
CA SER A 158 -24.72 23.35 11.25
C SER A 158 -23.64 23.10 10.19
N ASP A 159 -23.71 23.82 9.05
CA ASP A 159 -22.78 23.62 7.92
C ASP A 159 -21.32 23.79 8.32
N LYS A 160 -21.01 24.76 9.18
CA LYS A 160 -19.67 24.94 9.74
C LYS A 160 -19.17 23.70 10.50
N LYS A 161 -20.06 23.08 11.29
CA LYS A 161 -19.73 21.87 12.05
C LYS A 161 -19.66 20.65 11.14
N TYR A 162 -20.55 20.54 10.18
CA TYR A 162 -20.55 19.48 9.17
C TYR A 162 -19.24 19.48 8.39
N LYS A 163 -18.92 20.57 7.68
CA LYS A 163 -17.68 20.71 6.89
C LYS A 163 -16.42 20.38 7.69
N ARG A 164 -16.38 20.78 8.96
CA ARG A 164 -15.24 20.47 9.82
C ARG A 164 -15.10 18.98 10.13
N ILE A 165 -16.20 18.28 10.43
CA ILE A 165 -16.15 16.83 10.70
C ILE A 165 -15.89 16.09 9.40
N GLU A 166 -16.48 16.53 8.29
CA GLU A 166 -16.24 15.99 6.95
C GLU A 166 -14.75 16.02 6.60
N ASN A 167 -14.08 17.16 6.77
CA ASN A 167 -12.64 17.27 6.54
C ASN A 167 -11.83 16.29 7.41
N ILE A 168 -12.20 16.13 8.69
CA ILE A 168 -11.53 15.14 9.57
C ILE A 168 -11.72 13.70 9.07
N VAL A 169 -12.89 13.40 8.49
CA VAL A 169 -13.16 12.07 7.93
C VAL A 169 -12.42 11.89 6.61
N LEU A 170 -12.43 12.90 5.74
CA LEU A 170 -11.68 12.88 4.48
C LEU A 170 -10.18 12.68 4.71
N ASP A 171 -9.58 13.42 5.65
CA ASP A 171 -8.16 13.26 6.02
C ASP A 171 -7.81 11.82 6.47
N LYS A 172 -8.80 11.06 6.97
CA LYS A 172 -8.60 9.68 7.42
C LYS A 172 -8.77 8.65 6.31
N VAL A 173 -9.55 8.96 5.29
CA VAL A 173 -9.87 8.02 4.21
C VAL A 173 -9.04 8.24 2.96
N ILE A 174 -8.50 9.44 2.75
CA ILE A 174 -7.63 9.76 1.62
C ILE A 174 -6.26 9.13 1.85
N TYR A 175 -5.78 8.38 0.85
CA TYR A 175 -4.43 7.87 0.85
C TYR A 175 -3.41 8.97 0.56
N THR A 176 -2.30 8.94 1.28
CA THR A 176 -1.17 9.84 1.11
C THR A 176 0.12 9.04 0.93
N LYS A 177 1.19 9.69 0.46
CA LYS A 177 2.50 9.05 0.35
C LYS A 177 2.91 8.35 1.64
N LYS A 178 2.61 8.92 2.82
CA LYS A 178 2.92 8.34 4.14
C LYS A 178 2.28 6.96 4.38
N ASP A 179 1.18 6.64 3.69
CA ASP A 179 0.51 5.35 3.82
C ASP A 179 1.27 4.22 3.17
N PHE A 180 2.17 4.53 2.25
CA PHE A 180 2.94 3.59 1.45
C PHE A 180 4.44 3.59 1.76
N LEU A 181 4.93 4.55 2.56
CA LEU A 181 6.33 4.56 2.99
C LEU A 181 6.62 3.36 3.88
N ILE A 182 7.69 2.66 3.54
CA ILE A 182 8.24 1.58 4.37
C ILE A 182 9.43 2.07 5.18
N ARG A 183 9.74 1.36 6.23
CA ARG A 183 10.92 1.59 7.07
C ARG A 183 11.46 0.28 7.60
N VAL A 184 12.74 0.27 7.90
CA VAL A 184 13.44 -0.90 8.45
C VAL A 184 14.09 -0.52 9.76
N SER A 185 13.85 -1.31 10.80
CA SER A 185 14.65 -1.32 12.01
C SER A 185 15.59 -2.50 11.95
N LEU A 186 16.84 -2.25 12.31
CA LEU A 186 17.88 -3.27 12.38
C LEU A 186 18.31 -3.42 13.84
N GLU A 187 18.31 -4.66 14.31
CA GLU A 187 18.94 -5.05 15.55
C GLU A 187 19.99 -6.13 15.27
N VAL A 188 21.23 -5.83 15.57
CA VAL A 188 22.32 -6.80 15.56
C VAL A 188 22.79 -7.01 16.99
N TYR A 189 22.91 -8.25 17.38
CA TYR A 189 23.23 -8.58 18.77
C TYR A 189 24.25 -9.71 18.87
N TYR A 190 24.92 -9.76 20.01
CA TYR A 190 25.78 -10.84 20.46
C TYR A 190 25.26 -11.38 21.78
N ARG A 191 25.16 -12.69 21.90
CA ARG A 191 24.89 -13.40 23.16
C ARG A 191 26.06 -14.33 23.49
N SER A 192 26.57 -14.21 24.70
CA SER A 192 27.57 -15.18 25.19
C SER A 192 26.91 -16.51 25.52
N ASN A 193 27.68 -17.62 25.42
CA ASN A 193 27.19 -18.98 25.67
C ASN A 193 26.55 -19.20 27.07
N GLY A 194 26.71 -18.28 28.00
CA GLY A 194 26.08 -18.35 29.33
C GLY A 194 25.04 -17.25 29.56
N GLY A 195 24.66 -16.48 28.51
CA GLY A 195 23.66 -15.42 28.61
C GLY A 195 24.05 -14.22 29.49
N ARG A 196 25.30 -14.18 29.98
CA ARG A 196 25.77 -13.13 30.91
C ARG A 196 26.11 -11.82 30.21
N ILE A 197 26.45 -11.87 28.94
CA ILE A 197 26.80 -10.69 28.13
C ILE A 197 25.86 -10.65 26.94
N ASN A 198 25.05 -9.58 26.86
CA ASN A 198 24.22 -9.26 25.74
C ASN A 198 24.61 -7.86 25.30
N GLU A 199 25.14 -7.76 24.10
CA GLU A 199 25.46 -6.47 23.46
C GLU A 199 24.59 -6.37 22.19
N SER A 200 23.94 -5.22 21.99
CA SER A 200 23.17 -4.98 20.78
C SER A 200 23.50 -3.61 20.18
N ARG A 201 23.31 -3.51 18.87
CA ARG A 201 23.34 -2.25 18.13
C ARG A 201 22.09 -2.15 17.31
N ASN A 202 21.42 -1.03 17.41
CA ASN A 202 20.18 -0.77 16.71
C ASN A 202 20.42 0.30 15.64
N GLY A 203 19.83 0.07 14.49
CA GLY A 203 19.79 1.00 13.38
C GLY A 203 18.37 1.20 12.90
N PHE A 204 18.15 2.27 12.15
CA PHE A 204 16.89 2.57 11.51
C PHE A 204 17.16 3.15 10.14
N ARG A 205 16.36 2.72 9.15
CA ARG A 205 16.36 3.30 7.80
C ARG A 205 14.96 3.68 7.41
N ASN A 206 14.80 4.92 6.96
CA ASN A 206 13.58 5.43 6.38
C ASN A 206 13.46 5.03 4.91
N TYR A 207 12.35 5.38 4.27
CA TYR A 207 12.08 5.04 2.88
C TYR A 207 13.12 5.59 1.90
N ASP A 208 13.55 6.83 2.07
CA ASP A 208 14.43 7.50 1.12
C ASP A 208 15.84 6.86 1.15
N GLU A 209 16.36 6.58 2.35
CA GLU A 209 17.62 5.84 2.55
C GLU A 209 17.56 4.41 1.98
N LEU A 210 16.43 3.72 2.19
CA LEU A 210 16.22 2.38 1.61
C LEU A 210 16.16 2.42 0.09
N LEU A 211 15.56 3.46 -0.48
CA LEU A 211 15.48 3.64 -1.93
C LEU A 211 16.86 3.91 -2.55
N GLU A 212 17.72 4.65 -1.87
CA GLU A 212 19.10 4.87 -2.31
C GLU A 212 19.89 3.56 -2.32
N LEU A 213 19.86 2.80 -1.23
CA LEU A 213 20.49 1.47 -1.16
C LEU A 213 19.97 0.50 -2.22
N TYR A 214 18.66 0.54 -2.47
CA TYR A 214 18.04 -0.28 -3.52
C TYR A 214 18.53 0.11 -4.91
N LYS A 215 18.64 1.40 -5.21
CA LYS A 215 19.15 1.92 -6.48
C LYS A 215 20.64 1.57 -6.69
N GLU A 216 21.44 1.68 -5.64
CA GLU A 216 22.85 1.26 -5.69
C GLU A 216 22.96 -0.23 -6.00
N TRP A 217 22.20 -1.07 -5.32
CA TRP A 217 22.14 -2.50 -5.59
C TRP A 217 21.69 -2.78 -7.02
N GLU A 218 20.61 -2.15 -7.48
CA GLU A 218 20.09 -2.32 -8.83
C GLU A 218 21.12 -1.92 -9.89
N ASN A 219 21.84 -0.83 -9.68
CA ASN A 219 22.90 -0.39 -10.58
C ASN A 219 24.10 -1.34 -10.59
N GLY A 220 24.48 -1.90 -9.44
CA GLY A 220 25.57 -2.87 -9.32
C GLY A 220 25.24 -4.21 -9.97
N ASN A 221 23.96 -4.58 -9.99
CA ASN A 221 23.49 -5.88 -10.53
C ASN A 221 22.95 -5.81 -11.97
N LYS A 222 23.08 -4.67 -12.64
CA LYS A 222 22.54 -4.41 -13.98
C LYS A 222 22.92 -5.45 -15.05
N TYR A 223 23.97 -6.22 -14.85
CA TYR A 223 24.50 -7.18 -15.82
C TYR A 223 24.36 -8.65 -15.44
N GLU A 224 23.95 -8.98 -14.21
CA GLU A 224 23.96 -10.37 -13.72
C GLU A 224 22.59 -10.98 -13.39
N VAL A 225 21.50 -10.23 -13.46
CA VAL A 225 20.17 -10.81 -13.22
C VAL A 225 19.75 -11.62 -14.43
N THR A 226 20.15 -12.90 -14.44
CA THR A 226 19.77 -13.84 -15.50
C THR A 226 18.27 -14.10 -15.48
N LYS A 227 17.66 -14.45 -16.64
CA LYS A 227 16.26 -14.91 -16.75
C LYS A 227 15.89 -15.96 -15.68
N ARG A 228 16.87 -16.75 -15.25
CA ARG A 228 16.70 -17.78 -14.21
C ARG A 228 16.51 -17.18 -12.82
N GLN A 229 17.20 -16.07 -12.50
CA GLN A 229 17.07 -15.37 -11.22
C GLN A 229 15.72 -14.65 -11.16
N GLU A 230 15.33 -13.95 -12.22
CA GLU A 230 14.03 -13.30 -12.32
C GLU A 230 12.87 -14.30 -12.17
N ARG A 231 12.97 -15.48 -12.77
CA ARG A 231 11.98 -16.56 -12.59
C ARG A 231 11.91 -17.08 -11.15
N LYS A 232 13.02 -17.08 -10.40
CA LYS A 232 13.02 -17.48 -8.98
C LYS A 232 12.37 -16.45 -8.06
N ILE A 233 12.41 -15.18 -8.43
CA ILE A 233 11.75 -14.09 -7.70
C ILE A 233 10.23 -14.26 -7.78
N MET A 234 9.68 -14.76 -8.90
CA MET A 234 8.25 -15.01 -9.10
C MET A 234 7.76 -16.15 -8.20
N ASN A 235 7.45 -15.82 -6.95
CA ASN A 235 6.88 -16.74 -5.96
C ASN A 235 5.34 -16.67 -5.95
N ASP A 236 4.71 -17.54 -5.16
CA ASP A 236 3.25 -17.62 -5.07
C ASP A 236 2.62 -16.38 -4.44
N ASP A 237 3.30 -15.71 -3.50
CA ASP A 237 2.83 -14.48 -2.89
C ASP A 237 2.76 -13.34 -3.91
N ILE A 238 3.79 -13.21 -4.75
CA ILE A 238 3.80 -12.22 -5.85
C ILE A 238 2.67 -12.53 -6.84
N ARG A 239 2.52 -13.80 -7.25
CA ARG A 239 1.43 -14.22 -8.14
C ARG A 239 0.06 -13.86 -7.56
N TYR A 240 -0.18 -14.23 -6.31
CA TYR A 240 -1.43 -13.92 -5.62
C TYR A 240 -1.70 -12.42 -5.54
N ASN A 241 -0.69 -11.62 -5.19
CA ASN A 241 -0.81 -10.18 -5.09
C ASN A 241 -1.15 -9.52 -6.44
N VAL A 242 -0.56 -9.99 -7.55
CA VAL A 242 -0.90 -9.53 -8.90
C VAL A 242 -2.33 -9.91 -9.25
N LEU A 243 -2.73 -11.17 -9.06
CA LEU A 243 -4.10 -11.63 -9.31
C LEU A 243 -5.12 -10.81 -8.51
N LYS A 244 -4.84 -10.56 -7.24
CA LYS A 244 -5.69 -9.76 -6.35
C LYS A 244 -5.77 -8.30 -6.80
N ARG A 245 -4.64 -7.68 -7.14
CA ARG A 245 -4.58 -6.31 -7.69
C ARG A 245 -5.46 -6.17 -8.94
N ASP A 246 -5.40 -7.15 -9.81
CA ASP A 246 -6.10 -7.18 -11.09
C ASP A 246 -7.54 -7.74 -10.95
N ASN A 247 -8.05 -7.91 -9.72
CA ASN A 247 -9.38 -8.42 -9.39
C ASN A 247 -9.68 -9.77 -10.06
N PHE A 248 -8.67 -10.66 -10.15
CA PHE A 248 -8.79 -11.96 -10.81
C PHE A 248 -9.38 -11.84 -12.23
N THR A 249 -8.93 -10.82 -12.98
CA THR A 249 -9.44 -10.47 -14.30
C THR A 249 -8.28 -10.37 -15.29
N CYS A 250 -8.42 -10.97 -16.47
CA CYS A 250 -7.46 -10.82 -17.56
C CYS A 250 -7.39 -9.36 -18.00
N GLN A 251 -6.24 -8.73 -17.89
CA GLN A 251 -6.04 -7.31 -18.22
C GLN A 251 -6.10 -7.03 -19.74
N LYS A 252 -6.15 -8.06 -20.59
CA LYS A 252 -6.24 -7.92 -22.05
C LYS A 252 -7.66 -8.09 -22.59
N CYS A 253 -8.42 -9.08 -22.12
CA CYS A 253 -9.76 -9.39 -22.67
C CYS A 253 -10.89 -9.27 -21.64
N GLY A 254 -10.59 -9.00 -20.37
CA GLY A 254 -11.60 -8.78 -19.33
C GLY A 254 -12.25 -10.05 -18.77
N ILE A 255 -11.89 -11.25 -19.25
CA ILE A 255 -12.46 -12.50 -18.71
C ILE A 255 -11.98 -12.72 -17.27
N THR A 256 -12.86 -13.20 -16.42
CA THR A 256 -12.56 -13.41 -14.99
C THR A 256 -12.40 -14.89 -14.64
N SER A 257 -11.85 -15.16 -13.45
CA SER A 257 -11.80 -16.53 -12.90
C SER A 257 -13.20 -17.12 -12.69
N LYS A 258 -14.21 -16.28 -12.47
CA LYS A 258 -15.63 -16.72 -12.33
C LYS A 258 -16.22 -17.24 -13.63
N ASP A 259 -15.69 -16.78 -14.76
CA ASP A 259 -16.07 -17.25 -16.10
C ASP A 259 -15.35 -18.56 -16.47
N GLY A 260 -14.67 -19.21 -15.51
CA GLY A 260 -13.93 -20.44 -15.70
C GLY A 260 -12.57 -20.28 -16.41
N ALA A 261 -12.08 -19.04 -16.55
CA ALA A 261 -10.79 -18.80 -17.19
C ALA A 261 -9.62 -19.19 -16.27
N LYS A 262 -8.66 -19.92 -16.81
CA LYS A 262 -7.36 -20.11 -16.16
C LYS A 262 -6.56 -18.82 -16.28
N LEU A 263 -6.27 -18.19 -15.12
CA LEU A 263 -5.51 -16.96 -15.06
C LEU A 263 -4.06 -17.24 -14.71
N GLU A 264 -3.15 -16.55 -15.35
CA GLU A 264 -1.70 -16.64 -15.18
C GLU A 264 -1.13 -15.24 -15.00
N VAL A 265 -0.03 -15.12 -14.24
CA VAL A 265 0.72 -13.88 -14.11
C VAL A 265 1.86 -13.88 -15.12
N ASP A 266 1.91 -12.85 -15.94
CA ASP A 266 2.91 -12.69 -16.98
C ASP A 266 3.58 -11.29 -16.90
N HIS A 267 4.81 -11.22 -17.46
CA HIS A 267 5.57 -9.98 -17.54
C HIS A 267 5.06 -9.10 -18.67
N ILE A 268 4.77 -7.81 -18.41
CA ILE A 268 4.39 -6.83 -19.43
C ILE A 268 5.52 -6.71 -20.46
N ILE A 269 6.74 -6.41 -19.99
CA ILE A 269 7.98 -6.50 -20.76
C ILE A 269 8.57 -7.88 -20.50
N PRO A 270 8.71 -8.73 -21.52
CA PRO A 270 9.25 -10.08 -21.37
C PRO A 270 10.66 -10.09 -20.77
N LEU A 271 10.99 -11.14 -20.00
CA LEU A 271 12.34 -11.34 -19.47
C LEU A 271 13.39 -11.46 -20.59
N SER A 272 12.99 -11.93 -21.78
CA SER A 272 13.84 -12.00 -22.99
C SER A 272 14.24 -10.60 -23.50
N LYS A 273 13.45 -9.59 -23.18
CA LYS A 273 13.67 -8.18 -23.55
C LYS A 273 14.15 -7.32 -22.38
N GLY A 274 14.69 -7.93 -21.33
CA GLY A 274 15.24 -7.24 -20.16
C GLY A 274 14.19 -6.82 -19.12
N GLY A 275 12.95 -7.32 -19.24
CA GLY A 275 11.92 -7.12 -18.22
C GLY A 275 12.35 -7.71 -16.87
N LYS A 276 11.91 -7.10 -15.78
CA LYS A 276 12.19 -7.56 -14.40
C LYS A 276 10.91 -8.09 -13.76
N THR A 277 11.07 -8.98 -12.79
CA THR A 277 9.97 -9.50 -11.96
C THR A 277 9.66 -8.50 -10.84
N VAL A 278 9.08 -7.37 -11.21
CA VAL A 278 8.59 -6.31 -10.33
C VAL A 278 7.10 -6.10 -10.56
N MET A 279 6.39 -5.69 -9.53
CA MET A 279 4.92 -5.60 -9.59
C MET A 279 4.40 -4.69 -10.70
N SER A 280 5.12 -3.61 -11.03
CA SER A 280 4.79 -2.70 -12.14
C SER A 280 4.93 -3.36 -13.53
N ASN A 281 5.75 -4.41 -13.64
CA ASN A 281 5.98 -5.15 -14.88
C ASN A 281 5.21 -6.47 -14.94
N LEU A 282 4.29 -6.73 -14.02
CA LEU A 282 3.48 -7.95 -13.98
C LEU A 282 2.01 -7.63 -14.26
N GLN A 283 1.31 -8.56 -14.91
CA GLN A 283 -0.10 -8.46 -15.25
C GLN A 283 -0.78 -9.83 -15.19
N THR A 284 -2.08 -9.82 -14.94
CA THR A 284 -2.92 -11.02 -15.03
C THR A 284 -3.41 -11.20 -16.46
N LEU A 285 -3.18 -12.36 -17.03
CA LEU A 285 -3.71 -12.76 -18.35
C LEU A 285 -4.42 -14.10 -18.23
N CYS A 286 -5.41 -14.36 -19.11
CA CYS A 286 -5.91 -15.71 -19.30
C CYS A 286 -4.92 -16.49 -20.18
N ASP A 287 -5.01 -17.82 -20.16
CA ASP A 287 -4.18 -18.75 -20.93
C ASP A 287 -4.10 -18.40 -22.43
N ARG A 288 -5.25 -18.04 -23.03
CA ARG A 288 -5.34 -17.63 -24.45
C ARG A 288 -4.59 -16.31 -24.71
N CYS A 289 -4.80 -15.32 -23.87
CA CYS A 289 -4.15 -14.01 -24.03
C CYS A 289 -2.65 -14.12 -23.75
N ASN A 290 -2.24 -14.95 -22.79
CA ASN A 290 -0.85 -15.21 -22.45
C ASN A 290 -0.12 -15.92 -23.59
N SER A 291 -0.70 -17.00 -24.13
CA SER A 291 -0.15 -17.71 -25.30
C SER A 291 -0.07 -16.81 -26.54
N GLY A 292 -1.05 -15.94 -26.75
CA GLY A 292 -1.05 -14.98 -27.87
C GLY A 292 -0.07 -13.82 -27.71
N LYS A 293 0.33 -13.50 -26.47
CA LYS A 293 1.31 -12.46 -26.18
C LYS A 293 2.73 -12.93 -26.45
N SER A 294 3.09 -14.12 -25.96
CA SER A 294 4.46 -14.64 -26.09
C SER A 294 5.51 -13.58 -25.64
N ASP A 295 6.57 -13.39 -26.40
CA ASP A 295 7.64 -12.41 -26.16
C ASP A 295 7.36 -11.00 -26.71
N LYS A 296 6.08 -10.66 -27.02
CA LYS A 296 5.71 -9.36 -27.55
C LYS A 296 5.52 -8.34 -26.42
N THR A 297 5.96 -7.11 -26.64
CA THR A 297 5.71 -5.94 -25.78
C THR A 297 4.44 -5.21 -26.21
N LYS A 298 4.00 -4.24 -25.41
CA LYS A 298 2.88 -3.36 -25.74
C LYS A 298 3.13 -2.60 -27.04
N GLU A 299 4.35 -2.15 -27.25
CA GLU A 299 4.80 -1.45 -28.48
C GLU A 299 4.73 -2.32 -29.72
N ASP A 300 4.97 -3.65 -29.58
CA ASP A 300 4.82 -4.60 -30.70
C ASP A 300 3.34 -4.76 -31.13
N PHE A 301 2.38 -4.38 -30.27
CA PHE A 301 0.95 -4.39 -30.58
C PHE A 301 0.42 -3.00 -30.98
N GLU A 302 1.10 -1.92 -30.59
CA GLU A 302 0.74 -0.52 -30.90
C GLU A 302 1.31 -0.06 -32.25
N THR A 303 2.18 -0.83 -32.91
CA THR A 303 2.48 -0.62 -34.32
C THR A 303 1.18 -0.75 -35.08
N ASN A 304 0.72 0.37 -35.63
CA ASN A 304 -0.55 0.59 -36.33
C ASN A 304 -0.75 -0.33 -37.54
N ASP A 305 -0.86 -1.62 -37.29
CA ASP A 305 -1.17 -2.59 -38.31
C ASP A 305 -2.69 -2.81 -38.40
N VAL A 306 -3.43 -1.68 -38.38
CA VAL A 306 -4.84 -1.66 -38.71
C VAL A 306 -4.93 -1.59 -40.24
N CYS A 307 -5.65 -2.50 -40.83
CA CYS A 307 -5.90 -2.50 -42.24
C CYS A 307 -6.71 -1.27 -42.63
N PRO A 308 -6.18 -0.35 -43.46
CA PRO A 308 -6.88 0.86 -43.84
C PRO A 308 -8.13 0.60 -44.70
N ARG A 309 -8.29 -0.64 -45.19
CA ARG A 309 -9.39 -1.01 -46.06
C ARG A 309 -10.63 -1.52 -45.31
N CYS A 310 -10.42 -2.22 -44.16
CA CYS A 310 -11.52 -2.86 -43.46
C CYS A 310 -11.44 -2.79 -41.96
N GLY A 311 -10.47 -2.08 -41.37
CA GLY A 311 -10.26 -1.98 -39.93
C GLY A 311 -9.74 -3.25 -39.25
N GLY A 312 -9.52 -4.35 -39.98
CA GLY A 312 -8.93 -5.58 -39.43
C GLY A 312 -7.43 -5.41 -39.17
N THR A 313 -6.86 -6.33 -38.38
CA THR A 313 -5.43 -6.31 -38.02
C THR A 313 -4.57 -6.75 -39.22
N LEU A 314 -3.42 -6.13 -39.43
CA LEU A 314 -2.40 -6.62 -40.36
C LEU A 314 -1.53 -7.69 -39.66
N VAL A 315 -1.41 -8.85 -40.24
CA VAL A 315 -0.65 -9.97 -39.71
C VAL A 315 0.46 -10.38 -40.66
N LYS A 316 1.61 -10.73 -40.10
CA LYS A 316 2.76 -11.21 -40.90
C LYS A 316 2.44 -12.57 -41.50
N ARG A 317 2.58 -12.66 -42.83
CA ARG A 317 2.36 -13.88 -43.60
C ARG A 317 3.60 -14.19 -44.43
N SER A 318 3.80 -15.45 -44.75
CA SER A 318 4.86 -15.92 -45.65
C SER A 318 4.28 -16.25 -47.02
N GLY A 319 4.92 -15.80 -48.07
CA GLY A 319 4.54 -16.05 -49.47
C GLY A 319 5.74 -16.43 -50.32
N LYS A 320 5.49 -16.72 -51.60
CA LYS A 320 6.50 -17.13 -52.55
C LYS A 320 7.71 -16.16 -52.66
N TYR A 321 7.48 -14.88 -52.40
CA TYR A 321 8.49 -13.82 -52.55
C TYR A 321 8.96 -13.25 -51.16
N GLY A 322 8.75 -13.99 -50.09
CA GLY A 322 9.14 -13.58 -48.75
C GLY A 322 7.98 -13.28 -47.80
N ALA A 323 8.30 -12.70 -46.61
CA ALA A 323 7.31 -12.33 -45.65
C ALA A 323 6.66 -10.98 -46.00
N PHE A 324 5.34 -10.86 -45.75
CA PHE A 324 4.57 -9.63 -45.97
C PHE A 324 3.51 -9.45 -44.89
N MET A 325 3.02 -8.21 -44.74
CA MET A 325 1.92 -7.90 -43.83
C MET A 325 0.60 -7.90 -44.57
N GLY A 326 -0.28 -8.83 -44.30
CA GLY A 326 -1.59 -8.99 -44.92
C GLY A 326 -2.74 -8.87 -43.93
N CYS A 327 -3.92 -8.43 -44.38
CA CYS A 327 -5.10 -8.30 -43.53
C CYS A 327 -5.53 -9.65 -42.91
N SER A 328 -5.88 -9.63 -41.62
CA SER A 328 -6.40 -10.79 -40.89
C SER A 328 -7.73 -11.30 -41.49
N ASN A 329 -8.51 -10.40 -42.09
CA ASN A 329 -9.81 -10.71 -42.71
C ASN A 329 -9.71 -11.32 -44.12
N TYR A 330 -8.52 -11.78 -44.52
CA TYR A 330 -8.42 -12.56 -45.77
C TYR A 330 -9.23 -13.86 -45.67
N PRO A 331 -9.95 -14.27 -46.73
CA PRO A 331 -9.95 -13.73 -48.08
C PRO A 331 -10.93 -12.58 -48.36
N LYS A 332 -11.76 -12.19 -47.36
CA LYS A 332 -12.71 -11.07 -47.53
C LYS A 332 -12.02 -9.72 -47.77
N CYS A 333 -10.91 -9.50 -47.14
CA CYS A 333 -10.05 -8.31 -47.38
C CYS A 333 -8.65 -8.77 -47.82
N ARG A 334 -8.26 -8.33 -49.04
CA ARG A 334 -6.99 -8.69 -49.66
C ARG A 334 -5.92 -7.62 -49.52
N TYR A 335 -6.04 -6.73 -48.52
CA TYR A 335 -5.05 -5.65 -48.34
C TYR A 335 -3.70 -6.22 -47.91
N ILE A 336 -2.66 -5.75 -48.51
CA ILE A 336 -1.25 -6.05 -48.19
C ILE A 336 -0.55 -4.68 -47.96
N LYS A 337 0.14 -4.54 -46.84
CA LYS A 337 0.99 -3.39 -46.56
C LYS A 337 2.29 -3.57 -47.34
N LYS A 338 2.57 -2.65 -48.22
CA LYS A 338 3.83 -2.61 -48.98
C LYS A 338 4.97 -2.07 -48.10
#